data_12faf157e0bd5c182959f011112065b4
#
_entry.id   12faf157e0bd5c182959f011112065b4
#
_cell.length_a   1.000
_cell.length_b   1.000
_cell.length_c   1.000
_cell.angle_alpha   90.00
_cell.angle_beta   90.00
_cell.angle_gamma   90.00
#
_symmetry.space_group_name_H-M   'P 1'
#
loop_
_entity.id
_entity.type
_entity.pdbx_description
1 polymer ?
#
loop_
_entity_poly.entity_id
_entity_poly.type
_entity_poly.pdbx_seq_one_letter_code
_entity_poly.pdbx_strand_id
1 'polypeptide(L)'
;ALLASSCMVLGIANNARAEKPLTLRLGHPMAPGNNVTVGYEKFKELVEKKSNKKIRIQLFPNCQLGSDRVTTEAAQAGTLDMSSSSTPNLASFSKSYMAIDLPYVTSPANQEKLYKALDDGELGKALDKVSESIGLKTIMFSEFGYRNFVSAKKPLKEVKDLMNLKVRTTDSPVEVAVATELGLPATAITARPF
;
A
#
# COMPACT_ATOMS: atom_id res chain seq x y z
N ALA A 1 2.03 8.44 -81.22
CA ALA A 1 1.29 7.80 -80.14
C ALA A 1 2.22 7.66 -78.94
N LEU A 2 2.10 8.55 -77.95
CA LEU A 2 2.80 8.44 -76.64
C LEU A 2 1.80 7.92 -75.62
N LEU A 3 2.05 6.73 -75.12
CA LEU A 3 1.36 6.13 -73.96
C LEU A 3 2.05 6.59 -72.69
N ALA A 4 1.40 7.46 -71.91
CA ALA A 4 1.84 7.83 -70.60
C ALA A 4 1.30 6.77 -69.56
N SER A 5 2.21 5.97 -69.04
CA SER A 5 1.92 5.01 -67.97
C SER A 5 1.92 5.73 -66.62
N SER A 6 0.73 5.92 -66.03
CA SER A 6 0.53 6.51 -64.71
C SER A 6 0.72 5.42 -63.64
N CYS A 7 1.87 5.42 -62.94
CA CYS A 7 2.08 4.58 -61.75
C CYS A 7 1.31 5.16 -60.56
N MET A 8 0.20 4.52 -60.22
CA MET A 8 -0.57 4.81 -59.03
C MET A 8 0.12 4.14 -57.83
N VAL A 9 0.86 4.93 -57.02
CA VAL A 9 1.44 4.46 -55.75
C VAL A 9 0.33 4.41 -54.71
N LEU A 10 -0.20 3.20 -54.46
CA LEU A 10 -1.08 2.93 -53.32
C LEU A 10 -0.25 3.07 -52.03
N GLY A 11 -0.39 4.20 -51.38
CA GLY A 11 0.10 4.40 -50.01
C GLY A 11 -0.63 3.50 -49.07
N ILE A 12 0.03 2.44 -48.59
CA ILE A 12 -0.45 1.62 -47.49
C ILE A 12 -0.42 2.49 -46.23
N ALA A 13 -1.56 3.12 -45.91
CA ALA A 13 -1.73 3.77 -44.61
C ALA A 13 -1.69 2.67 -43.54
N ASN A 14 -0.53 2.51 -42.92
CA ASN A 14 -0.38 1.72 -41.72
C ASN A 14 -1.22 2.40 -40.61
N ASN A 15 -2.47 1.97 -40.47
CA ASN A 15 -3.29 2.29 -39.32
C ASN A 15 -2.66 1.62 -38.09
N ALA A 16 -1.65 2.24 -37.53
CA ALA A 16 -1.13 1.92 -36.21
C ALA A 16 -2.28 2.16 -35.22
N ARG A 17 -3.08 1.11 -34.99
CA ARG A 17 -4.12 1.10 -33.96
C ARG A 17 -3.42 1.35 -32.64
N ALA A 18 -3.54 2.56 -32.11
CA ALA A 18 -2.96 2.90 -30.80
C ALA A 18 -3.50 1.90 -29.78
N GLU A 19 -2.62 1.07 -29.26
CA GLU A 19 -2.97 0.11 -28.19
C GLU A 19 -3.60 0.88 -27.04
N LYS A 20 -4.76 0.39 -26.58
CA LYS A 20 -5.46 0.97 -25.44
C LYS A 20 -4.54 0.90 -24.22
N PRO A 21 -4.31 2.00 -23.49
CA PRO A 21 -3.48 1.94 -22.28
C PRO A 21 -4.00 0.93 -21.29
N LEU A 22 -3.11 0.15 -20.69
CA LEU A 22 -3.42 -0.69 -19.54
C LEU A 22 -3.71 0.23 -18.34
N THR A 23 -4.89 0.15 -17.77
CA THR A 23 -5.25 0.91 -16.57
C THR A 23 -5.25 0.00 -15.36
N LEU A 24 -4.43 0.33 -14.36
CA LEU A 24 -4.30 -0.39 -13.10
C LEU A 24 -4.91 0.46 -11.97
N ARG A 25 -5.75 -0.16 -11.16
CA ARG A 25 -6.45 0.47 -10.04
C ARG A 25 -5.73 0.17 -8.73
N LEU A 26 -5.43 1.21 -7.95
CA LEU A 26 -4.83 1.11 -6.62
C LEU A 26 -5.80 1.64 -5.56
N GLY A 27 -6.30 0.75 -4.71
CA GLY A 27 -7.07 1.10 -3.52
C GLY A 27 -6.18 1.29 -2.30
N HIS A 28 -6.42 2.37 -1.53
CA HIS A 28 -5.69 2.60 -0.28
C HIS A 28 -6.53 3.39 0.74
N PRO A 29 -6.27 3.20 2.07
CA PRO A 29 -7.11 3.79 3.11
C PRO A 29 -6.79 5.26 3.41
N MET A 30 -5.64 5.78 2.95
CA MET A 30 -5.17 7.11 3.34
C MET A 30 -5.95 8.22 2.65
N ALA A 31 -6.19 9.29 3.41
CA ALA A 31 -6.79 10.51 2.90
C ALA A 31 -5.86 11.25 1.93
N PRO A 32 -6.42 12.04 0.99
CA PRO A 32 -5.62 12.95 0.16
C PRO A 32 -4.73 13.86 1.02
N GLY A 33 -3.50 14.11 0.54
CA GLY A 33 -2.52 14.94 1.23
C GLY A 33 -1.73 14.23 2.35
N ASN A 34 -2.05 12.98 2.68
CA ASN A 34 -1.21 12.16 3.54
C ASN A 34 0.10 11.81 2.82
N ASN A 35 1.23 11.67 3.56
CA ASN A 35 2.54 11.33 3.00
C ASN A 35 2.51 10.08 2.10
N VAL A 36 1.78 9.05 2.49
CA VAL A 36 1.63 7.82 1.71
C VAL A 36 0.87 8.09 0.40
N THR A 37 -0.20 8.89 0.44
CA THR A 37 -0.96 9.27 -0.76
C THR A 37 -0.08 10.06 -1.73
N VAL A 38 0.72 11.01 -1.23
CA VAL A 38 1.70 11.76 -2.05
C VAL A 38 2.71 10.80 -2.69
N GLY A 39 3.15 9.77 -1.96
CA GLY A 39 4.00 8.72 -2.50
C GLY A 39 3.34 7.96 -3.66
N TYR A 40 2.05 7.62 -3.56
CA TYR A 40 1.31 6.95 -4.64
C TYR A 40 1.04 7.86 -5.84
N GLU A 41 0.83 9.15 -5.61
CA GLU A 41 0.75 10.14 -6.70
C GLU A 41 2.07 10.21 -7.47
N LYS A 42 3.19 10.18 -6.75
CA LYS A 42 4.53 10.13 -7.37
C LYS A 42 4.78 8.82 -8.10
N PHE A 43 4.39 7.69 -7.53
CA PHE A 43 4.44 6.39 -8.19
C PHE A 43 3.65 6.41 -9.51
N LYS A 44 2.40 6.90 -9.49
CA LYS A 44 1.57 7.09 -10.68
C LYS A 44 2.29 7.93 -11.75
N GLU A 45 2.78 9.12 -11.37
CA GLU A 45 3.51 10.02 -12.28
C GLU A 45 4.67 9.29 -12.96
N LEU A 46 5.49 8.57 -12.17
CA LEU A 46 6.68 7.87 -12.69
C LEU A 46 6.32 6.71 -13.60
N VAL A 47 5.33 5.90 -13.25
CA VAL A 47 4.87 4.77 -14.07
C VAL A 47 4.30 5.28 -15.41
N GLU A 48 3.43 6.27 -15.37
CA GLU A 48 2.84 6.84 -16.58
C GLU A 48 3.89 7.48 -17.49
N LYS A 49 4.88 8.18 -16.91
CA LYS A 49 6.00 8.77 -17.65
C LYS A 49 6.91 7.70 -18.26
N LYS A 50 7.36 6.72 -17.45
CA LYS A 50 8.30 5.68 -17.91
C LYS A 50 7.69 4.73 -18.93
N SER A 51 6.38 4.50 -18.88
CA SER A 51 5.67 3.66 -19.85
C SER A 51 5.21 4.41 -21.09
N ASN A 52 5.56 5.68 -21.26
CA ASN A 52 5.03 6.55 -22.32
C ASN A 52 3.48 6.51 -22.36
N LYS A 53 2.85 6.52 -21.16
CA LYS A 53 1.40 6.43 -20.95
C LYS A 53 0.74 5.13 -21.45
N LYS A 54 1.55 4.08 -21.72
CA LYS A 54 1.01 2.74 -22.01
C LYS A 54 0.39 2.09 -20.76
N ILE A 55 0.87 2.47 -19.56
CA ILE A 55 0.29 2.07 -18.27
C ILE A 55 -0.24 3.34 -17.61
N ARG A 56 -1.47 3.28 -17.12
CA ARG A 56 -2.12 4.34 -16.32
C ARG A 56 -2.44 3.81 -14.95
N ILE A 57 -2.21 4.61 -13.92
CA ILE A 57 -2.57 4.27 -12.54
C ILE A 57 -3.76 5.12 -12.11
N GLN A 58 -4.81 4.45 -11.63
CA GLN A 58 -5.97 5.09 -11.05
C GLN A 58 -5.97 4.88 -9.54
N LEU A 59 -5.86 5.98 -8.78
CA LEU A 59 -5.82 5.96 -7.31
C LEU A 59 -7.22 6.09 -6.74
N PHE A 60 -7.51 5.27 -5.72
CA PHE A 60 -8.75 5.30 -4.96
C PHE A 60 -8.41 5.46 -3.47
N PRO A 61 -8.22 6.72 -3.01
CA PRO A 61 -7.88 7.03 -1.63
C PRO A 61 -9.04 6.86 -0.66
N ASN A 62 -8.77 7.06 0.64
CA ASN A 62 -9.79 7.19 1.69
C ASN A 62 -10.79 6.02 1.74
N CYS A 63 -10.30 4.79 1.60
CA CYS A 63 -11.12 3.56 1.61
C CYS A 63 -12.26 3.53 0.55
N GLN A 64 -12.16 4.26 -0.57
CA GLN A 64 -13.20 4.29 -1.61
C GLN A 64 -13.55 2.91 -2.17
N LEU A 65 -12.60 1.98 -2.19
CA LEU A 65 -12.79 0.59 -2.63
C LEU A 65 -12.89 -0.40 -1.45
N GLY A 66 -12.99 0.10 -0.23
CA GLY A 66 -13.06 -0.70 0.99
C GLY A 66 -11.84 -0.50 1.90
N SER A 67 -11.86 -1.19 3.06
CA SER A 67 -10.75 -1.20 4.02
C SER A 67 -9.52 -1.91 3.45
N ASP A 68 -8.37 -1.81 4.14
CA ASP A 68 -7.14 -2.54 3.83
C ASP A 68 -7.40 -4.02 3.55
N ARG A 69 -8.18 -4.67 4.42
CA ARG A 69 -8.53 -6.08 4.29
C ARG A 69 -9.31 -6.33 3.00
N VAL A 70 -10.38 -5.57 2.76
CA VAL A 70 -11.24 -5.73 1.57
C VAL A 70 -10.44 -5.54 0.29
N THR A 71 -9.60 -4.50 0.21
CA THR A 71 -8.78 -4.25 -0.98
C THR A 71 -7.68 -5.28 -1.16
N THR A 72 -7.11 -5.82 -0.08
CA THR A 72 -6.13 -6.92 -0.14
C THR A 72 -6.78 -8.21 -0.64
N GLU A 73 -7.95 -8.58 -0.11
CA GLU A 73 -8.73 -9.74 -0.58
C GLU A 73 -9.12 -9.59 -2.06
N ALA A 74 -9.51 -8.37 -2.47
CA ALA A 74 -9.84 -8.08 -3.88
C ALA A 74 -8.61 -8.19 -4.80
N ALA A 75 -7.42 -7.80 -4.33
CA ALA A 75 -6.18 -7.96 -5.08
C ALA A 75 -5.79 -9.45 -5.20
N GLN A 76 -5.93 -10.25 -4.12
CA GLN A 76 -5.72 -11.70 -4.17
C GLN A 76 -6.67 -12.40 -5.16
N ALA A 77 -7.93 -11.95 -5.21
CA ALA A 77 -8.93 -12.48 -6.12
C ALA A 77 -8.78 -11.97 -7.57
N GLY A 78 -7.85 -11.06 -7.84
CA GLY A 78 -7.65 -10.45 -9.16
C GLY A 78 -8.76 -9.48 -9.59
N THR A 79 -9.67 -9.10 -8.69
CA THR A 79 -10.75 -8.14 -8.95
C THR A 79 -10.32 -6.69 -8.76
N LEU A 80 -9.18 -6.48 -8.11
CA LEU A 80 -8.46 -5.21 -8.00
C LEU A 80 -7.01 -5.44 -8.39
N ASP A 81 -6.41 -4.50 -9.11
CA ASP A 81 -5.06 -4.68 -9.65
C ASP A 81 -3.97 -4.49 -8.57
N MET A 82 -4.17 -3.54 -7.66
CA MET A 82 -3.23 -3.21 -6.58
C MET A 82 -3.98 -2.76 -5.32
N SER A 83 -3.45 -3.16 -4.17
CA SER A 83 -3.90 -2.68 -2.86
C SER A 83 -2.73 -2.14 -2.06
N SER A 84 -3.02 -1.26 -1.12
CA SER A 84 -2.08 -0.82 -0.11
C SER A 84 -2.63 -1.20 1.26
N SER A 85 -1.81 -1.86 2.05
CA SER A 85 -2.16 -2.24 3.41
C SER A 85 -0.96 -2.08 4.33
N SER A 86 -1.22 -1.76 5.59
CA SER A 86 -0.17 -1.74 6.61
C SER A 86 0.17 -3.16 7.06
N THR A 87 1.41 -3.37 7.50
CA THR A 87 1.87 -4.68 7.98
C THR A 87 1.03 -5.24 9.13
N PRO A 88 0.56 -4.43 10.12
CA PRO A 88 -0.39 -4.91 11.12
C PRO A 88 -1.66 -5.51 10.53
N ASN A 89 -2.21 -4.91 9.47
CA ASN A 89 -3.40 -5.46 8.80
C ASN A 89 -3.08 -6.70 7.95
N LEU A 90 -1.88 -6.77 7.35
CA LEU A 90 -1.41 -7.94 6.60
C LEU A 90 -1.14 -9.15 7.51
N ALA A 91 -0.99 -8.96 8.82
CA ALA A 91 -0.83 -10.06 9.79
C ALA A 91 -2.00 -11.05 9.78
N SER A 92 -3.20 -10.63 9.38
CA SER A 92 -4.37 -11.51 9.21
C SER A 92 -4.25 -12.44 7.99
N PHE A 93 -3.41 -12.12 7.01
CA PHE A 93 -3.13 -12.93 5.82
C PHE A 93 -1.90 -13.82 6.01
N SER A 94 -0.87 -13.31 6.71
CA SER A 94 0.31 -14.08 7.11
C SER A 94 0.92 -13.54 8.39
N LYS A 95 1.08 -14.42 9.39
CA LYS A 95 1.70 -14.07 10.68
C LYS A 95 3.14 -13.56 10.54
N SER A 96 3.82 -13.86 9.44
CA SER A 96 5.19 -13.41 9.19
C SER A 96 5.32 -11.90 9.14
N TYR A 97 4.26 -11.17 8.77
CA TYR A 97 4.26 -9.70 8.82
C TYR A 97 4.38 -9.14 10.23
N MET A 98 4.01 -9.91 11.26
CA MET A 98 4.09 -9.48 12.66
C MET A 98 5.54 -9.22 13.11
N ALA A 99 6.53 -9.80 12.45
CA ALA A 99 7.93 -9.68 12.87
C ALA A 99 8.44 -8.22 12.86
N ILE A 100 7.96 -7.40 11.92
CA ILE A 100 8.36 -5.98 11.83
C ILE A 100 7.47 -5.05 12.66
N ASP A 101 6.37 -5.55 13.20
CA ASP A 101 5.44 -4.80 14.05
C ASP A 101 5.77 -4.95 15.54
N LEU A 102 6.76 -5.79 15.89
CA LEU A 102 7.19 -5.98 17.27
C LEU A 102 7.74 -4.67 17.85
N PRO A 103 7.42 -4.34 19.10
CA PRO A 103 7.95 -3.16 19.77
C PRO A 103 9.48 -3.12 19.72
N TYR A 104 10.03 -1.93 19.48
CA TYR A 104 11.48 -1.64 19.49
C TYR A 104 12.32 -2.31 18.38
N VAL A 105 11.75 -3.10 17.47
CA VAL A 105 12.48 -3.64 16.31
C VAL A 105 12.95 -2.53 15.39
N THR A 106 12.14 -1.48 15.25
CA THR A 106 12.49 -0.27 14.51
C THR A 106 12.43 0.97 15.40
N SER A 107 13.18 2.00 15.02
CA SER A 107 13.20 3.28 15.74
C SER A 107 13.62 4.40 14.78
N PRO A 108 13.33 5.67 15.10
CA PRO A 108 13.81 6.80 14.29
C PRO A 108 15.32 6.79 14.08
N ALA A 109 16.08 6.29 15.07
CA ALA A 109 17.53 6.25 15.00
C ALA A 109 18.10 5.22 14.02
N ASN A 110 17.32 4.19 13.66
CA ASN A 110 17.71 3.14 12.70
C ASN A 110 16.88 3.11 11.42
N GLN A 111 16.08 4.13 11.17
CA GLN A 111 15.13 4.22 10.04
C GLN A 111 15.81 4.06 8.68
N GLU A 112 16.97 4.70 8.47
CA GLU A 112 17.74 4.56 7.23
C GLU A 112 18.22 3.11 6.99
N LYS A 113 18.56 2.39 8.06
CA LYS A 113 18.93 0.97 7.95
C LYS A 113 17.73 0.12 7.58
N LEU A 114 16.56 0.45 8.12
CA LEU A 114 15.30 -0.21 7.77
C LEU A 114 14.99 -0.03 6.29
N TYR A 115 15.09 1.19 5.75
CA TYR A 115 14.84 1.47 4.33
C TYR A 115 15.78 0.65 3.44
N LYS A 116 17.08 0.63 3.72
CA LYS A 116 18.03 -0.18 2.97
C LYS A 116 17.72 -1.68 3.06
N ALA A 117 17.29 -2.15 4.23
CA ALA A 117 16.92 -3.55 4.42
C ALA A 117 15.65 -3.93 3.65
N LEU A 118 14.73 -3.00 3.46
CA LEU A 118 13.49 -3.18 2.69
C LEU A 118 13.74 -3.07 1.18
N ASP A 119 14.47 -2.07 0.72
CA ASP A 119 14.64 -1.80 -0.71
C ASP A 119 15.55 -2.83 -1.40
N ASP A 120 16.75 -3.04 -0.89
CA ASP A 120 17.77 -3.89 -1.52
C ASP A 120 18.21 -5.08 -0.65
N GLY A 121 17.72 -5.15 0.60
CA GLY A 121 18.18 -6.09 1.60
C GLY A 121 17.37 -7.39 1.69
N GLU A 122 17.81 -8.24 2.62
CA GLU A 122 17.17 -9.54 2.86
C GLU A 122 15.77 -9.41 3.47
N LEU A 123 15.48 -8.32 4.19
CA LEU A 123 14.15 -8.10 4.76
C LEU A 123 13.11 -7.89 3.66
N GLY A 124 13.42 -7.04 2.68
CA GLY A 124 12.52 -6.82 1.55
C GLY A 124 12.27 -8.10 0.75
N LYS A 125 13.33 -8.88 0.47
CA LYS A 125 13.22 -10.19 -0.19
C LYS A 125 12.39 -11.19 0.62
N ALA A 126 12.54 -11.20 1.94
CA ALA A 126 11.76 -12.07 2.81
C ALA A 126 10.27 -11.70 2.81
N LEU A 127 9.95 -10.40 2.91
CA LEU A 127 8.58 -9.92 2.84
C LEU A 127 7.95 -10.13 1.45
N ASP A 128 8.73 -10.04 0.38
CA ASP A 128 8.27 -10.35 -0.97
C ASP A 128 7.86 -11.83 -1.09
N LYS A 129 8.65 -12.75 -0.56
CA LYS A 129 8.28 -14.18 -0.49
C LYS A 129 7.03 -14.42 0.35
N VAL A 130 6.86 -13.67 1.45
CA VAL A 130 5.63 -13.74 2.25
C VAL A 130 4.43 -13.26 1.43
N SER A 131 4.57 -12.16 0.69
CA SER A 131 3.53 -11.68 -0.22
C SER A 131 3.18 -12.71 -1.30
N GLU A 132 4.20 -13.32 -1.92
CA GLU A 132 4.00 -14.38 -2.92
C GLU A 132 3.26 -15.60 -2.34
N SER A 133 3.55 -15.98 -1.09
CA SER A 133 2.88 -17.11 -0.42
C SER A 133 1.38 -16.89 -0.19
N ILE A 134 0.93 -15.64 -0.21
CA ILE A 134 -0.48 -15.26 -0.11
C ILE A 134 -1.07 -14.79 -1.46
N GLY A 135 -0.39 -15.08 -2.57
CA GLY A 135 -0.88 -14.77 -3.93
C GLY A 135 -0.73 -13.30 -4.35
N LEU A 136 0.15 -12.56 -3.70
CA LEU A 136 0.44 -11.16 -3.99
C LEU A 136 1.91 -10.95 -4.36
N LYS A 137 2.22 -9.82 -4.99
CA LYS A 137 3.59 -9.37 -5.26
C LYS A 137 3.80 -8.00 -4.64
N THR A 138 4.85 -7.84 -3.84
CA THR A 138 5.25 -6.53 -3.34
C THR A 138 5.80 -5.69 -4.48
N ILE A 139 5.28 -4.48 -4.64
CA ILE A 139 5.74 -3.52 -5.66
C ILE A 139 6.62 -2.45 -5.03
N MET A 140 6.25 -1.99 -3.84
CA MET A 140 6.98 -0.95 -3.11
C MET A 140 6.63 -0.99 -1.63
N PHE A 141 7.51 -0.48 -0.81
CA PHE A 141 7.25 -0.19 0.58
C PHE A 141 6.93 1.29 0.77
N SER A 142 6.01 1.60 1.66
CA SER A 142 5.68 2.97 2.07
C SER A 142 5.64 3.05 3.58
N GLU A 143 5.81 4.25 4.13
CA GLU A 143 5.91 4.46 5.56
C GLU A 143 4.87 5.45 6.07
N PHE A 144 4.27 5.10 7.22
CA PHE A 144 3.35 5.96 7.96
C PHE A 144 4.03 6.76 9.08
N GLY A 145 5.23 6.42 9.44
CA GLY A 145 5.89 6.83 10.67
C GLY A 145 5.56 5.89 11.83
N TYR A 146 5.77 6.38 13.05
CA TYR A 146 5.61 5.60 14.27
C TYR A 146 4.23 5.78 14.87
N ARG A 147 3.69 4.69 15.39
CA ARG A 147 2.39 4.68 16.05
C ARG A 147 2.48 5.31 17.44
N ASN A 148 1.55 6.19 17.74
CA ASN A 148 1.42 6.85 19.03
C ASN A 148 0.03 6.66 19.60
N PHE A 149 -0.09 6.69 20.95
CA PHE A 149 -1.38 6.78 21.61
C PHE A 149 -1.91 8.21 21.53
N VAL A 150 -3.17 8.35 21.14
CA VAL A 150 -3.89 9.62 21.11
C VAL A 150 -5.12 9.54 22.00
N SER A 151 -5.32 10.52 22.88
CA SER A 151 -6.49 10.61 23.75
C SER A 151 -7.16 11.98 23.60
N ALA A 152 -8.47 11.97 23.37
CA ALA A 152 -9.30 13.17 23.40
C ALA A 152 -9.79 13.54 24.82
N LYS A 153 -9.62 12.65 25.82
CA LYS A 153 -10.18 12.82 27.15
C LYS A 153 -9.23 13.47 28.14
N LYS A 154 -7.95 13.11 28.08
CA LYS A 154 -6.93 13.62 29.02
C LYS A 154 -5.54 13.55 28.41
N PRO A 155 -4.59 14.37 28.87
CA PRO A 155 -3.18 14.22 28.51
C PRO A 155 -2.64 12.85 28.93
N LEU A 156 -1.80 12.26 28.10
CA LEU A 156 -1.06 11.04 28.39
C LEU A 156 0.41 11.41 28.61
N LYS A 157 0.89 11.37 29.85
CA LYS A 157 2.26 11.75 30.22
C LYS A 157 3.08 10.55 30.68
N GLU A 158 2.46 9.55 31.24
CA GLU A 158 3.09 8.35 31.80
C GLU A 158 2.20 7.12 31.57
N VAL A 159 2.81 5.93 31.68
CA VAL A 159 2.10 4.65 31.41
C VAL A 159 0.83 4.50 32.24
N LYS A 160 0.83 4.93 33.52
CA LYS A 160 -0.36 4.85 34.36
C LYS A 160 -1.55 5.66 33.82
N ASP A 161 -1.33 6.68 32.99
CA ASP A 161 -2.40 7.44 32.38
C ASP A 161 -3.16 6.64 31.32
N LEU A 162 -2.59 5.57 30.81
CA LEU A 162 -3.23 4.67 29.86
C LEU A 162 -4.22 3.72 30.52
N MET A 163 -4.02 3.39 31.80
CA MET A 163 -4.81 2.35 32.48
C MET A 163 -6.31 2.63 32.38
N ASN A 164 -7.06 1.56 32.06
CA ASN A 164 -8.52 1.55 31.92
C ASN A 164 -9.08 2.44 30.77
N LEU A 165 -8.23 3.01 29.92
CA LEU A 165 -8.69 3.68 28.70
C LEU A 165 -9.02 2.63 27.64
N LYS A 166 -10.23 2.69 27.08
CA LYS A 166 -10.57 1.90 25.89
C LYS A 166 -9.72 2.39 24.70
N VAL A 167 -9.01 1.47 24.06
CA VAL A 167 -8.16 1.79 22.91
C VAL A 167 -8.62 1.04 21.67
N ARG A 168 -8.59 1.73 20.54
CA ARG A 168 -8.73 1.11 19.22
C ARG A 168 -7.36 0.61 18.75
N THR A 169 -7.31 -0.62 18.28
CA THR A 169 -6.18 -1.22 17.58
C THR A 169 -6.57 -1.62 16.16
N THR A 170 -5.60 -2.00 15.34
CA THR A 170 -5.87 -2.78 14.12
C THR A 170 -6.17 -4.24 14.50
N ASP A 171 -6.38 -5.10 13.50
CA ASP A 171 -6.60 -6.54 13.71
C ASP A 171 -5.30 -7.29 14.07
N SER A 172 -4.18 -6.58 14.24
CA SER A 172 -2.88 -7.19 14.57
C SER A 172 -2.87 -7.79 15.96
N PRO A 173 -2.57 -9.09 16.08
CA PRO A 173 -2.38 -9.73 17.39
C PRO A 173 -1.29 -9.06 18.24
N VAL A 174 -0.24 -8.50 17.60
CA VAL A 174 0.83 -7.77 18.29
C VAL A 174 0.29 -6.50 18.94
N GLU A 175 -0.48 -5.69 18.20
CA GLU A 175 -1.06 -4.46 18.76
C GLU A 175 -2.04 -4.74 19.90
N VAL A 176 -2.85 -5.79 19.77
CA VAL A 176 -3.78 -6.23 20.83
C VAL A 176 -2.99 -6.69 22.05
N ALA A 177 -1.95 -7.50 21.89
CA ALA A 177 -1.12 -7.98 22.99
C ALA A 177 -0.43 -6.81 23.71
N VAL A 178 0.18 -5.89 22.98
CA VAL A 178 0.82 -4.68 23.56
C VAL A 178 -0.18 -3.86 24.37
N ALA A 179 -1.38 -3.63 23.83
CA ALA A 179 -2.41 -2.88 24.56
C ALA A 179 -2.84 -3.62 25.82
N THR A 180 -3.00 -4.93 25.77
CA THR A 180 -3.38 -5.77 26.93
C THR A 180 -2.32 -5.72 28.02
N GLU A 181 -1.04 -5.86 27.67
CA GLU A 181 0.07 -5.77 28.63
C GLU A 181 0.18 -4.39 29.29
N LEU A 182 -0.25 -3.34 28.60
CA LEU A 182 -0.34 -1.98 29.15
C LEU A 182 -1.61 -1.73 29.98
N GLY A 183 -2.45 -2.76 30.21
CA GLY A 183 -3.69 -2.63 30.97
C GLY A 183 -4.82 -1.89 30.23
N LEU A 184 -4.77 -1.87 28.88
CA LEU A 184 -5.77 -1.21 28.05
C LEU A 184 -6.80 -2.23 27.53
N PRO A 185 -8.11 -2.04 27.75
CA PRO A 185 -9.14 -2.77 27.01
C PRO A 185 -9.06 -2.44 25.52
N ALA A 186 -8.45 -3.34 24.74
CA ALA A 186 -8.26 -3.16 23.30
C ALA A 186 -9.49 -3.62 22.50
N THR A 187 -9.85 -2.85 21.47
CA THR A 187 -10.87 -3.24 20.50
C THR A 187 -10.29 -3.10 19.09
N ALA A 188 -10.21 -4.24 18.40
CA ALA A 188 -9.79 -4.24 16.99
C ALA A 188 -10.91 -3.67 16.12
N ILE A 189 -10.61 -2.56 15.42
CA ILE A 189 -11.55 -1.91 14.51
C ILE A 189 -10.80 -1.55 13.22
N THR A 190 -11.25 -2.12 12.11
CA THR A 190 -10.72 -1.77 10.78
C THR A 190 -10.95 -0.31 10.42
N ALA A 191 -10.05 0.26 9.62
CA ALA A 191 -10.24 1.61 9.10
C ALA A 191 -11.52 1.68 8.24
N ARG A 192 -12.29 2.76 8.43
CA ARG A 192 -13.47 3.08 7.64
C ARG A 192 -13.35 4.50 7.12
N PRO A 193 -13.97 4.85 5.97
CA PRO A 193 -14.11 6.25 5.57
C PRO A 193 -14.89 7.02 6.63
N PHE A 194 -14.47 8.24 6.89
CA PHE A 194 -15.20 9.18 7.73
C PHE A 194 -16.28 9.88 6.93
#